data_1409d95b7a550e0cf1878b5e84e36293
#
_entry.id   1409d95b7a550e0cf1878b5e84e36293
#
_cell.length_a   1.000
_cell.length_b   1.000
_cell.length_c   1.000
_cell.angle_alpha   90.00
_cell.angle_beta   90.00
_cell.angle_gamma   90.00
#
_symmetry.space_group_name_H-M   'P 1'
#
loop_
_entity.id
_entity.type
_entity.pdbx_description
1 polymer ?
#
loop_
_entity_poly.entity_id
_entity_poly.type
_entity_poly.pdbx_seq_one_letter_code
_entity_poly.pdbx_strand_id
1 'polypeptide(L)'
;MQKRIRMNQIIYKERKNTNSMKWDNCGEKFGNENLLPLWVADMDFEVPECVKDAIKEYADFGVFGYYNTPHAYADAFIRWEETYHNYQVKREWMRFAPGVVPAVNW
;
A
#
# COMPACT_ATOMS: atom_id res chain seq x y z
N MET A 1 -20.52 -9.54 15.46
CA MET A 1 -21.33 -8.84 14.44
C MET A 1 -20.37 -8.43 13.31
N GLN A 2 -20.24 -9.25 12.26
CA GLN A 2 -19.34 -8.97 11.13
C GLN A 2 -19.93 -7.80 10.33
N LYS A 3 -19.33 -6.63 10.39
CA LYS A 3 -19.59 -5.59 9.40
C LYS A 3 -19.21 -6.16 8.03
N ARG A 4 -20.22 -6.47 7.20
CA ARG A 4 -20.00 -6.72 5.77
C ARG A 4 -19.23 -5.53 5.23
N ILE A 5 -17.97 -5.76 4.86
CA ILE A 5 -17.23 -4.80 4.06
C ILE A 5 -18.02 -4.71 2.74
N ARG A 6 -18.79 -3.63 2.57
CA ARG A 6 -19.34 -3.31 1.24
C ARG A 6 -18.11 -3.18 0.36
N MET A 7 -18.02 -4.00 -0.69
CA MET A 7 -17.06 -3.76 -1.77
C MET A 7 -17.40 -2.36 -2.29
N ASN A 8 -16.63 -1.39 -1.87
CA ASN A 8 -16.75 -0.02 -2.34
C ASN A 8 -16.51 -0.04 -3.84
N GLN A 9 -17.25 0.80 -4.57
CA GLN A 9 -17.00 1.01 -5.98
C GLN A 9 -15.51 1.28 -6.19
N ILE A 10 -14.91 0.60 -7.15
CA ILE A 10 -13.56 0.90 -7.60
C ILE A 10 -13.60 2.32 -8.18
N ILE A 11 -12.95 3.27 -7.50
CA ILE A 11 -12.94 4.67 -7.89
C ILE A 11 -11.56 4.98 -8.49
N TYR A 12 -11.56 5.27 -9.80
CA TYR A 12 -10.36 5.74 -10.49
C TYR A 12 -10.02 7.17 -10.06
N LYS A 13 -8.73 7.46 -9.93
CA LYS A 13 -8.18 8.80 -9.71
C LYS A 13 -7.17 9.16 -10.80
N GLU A 14 -7.41 10.29 -11.45
CA GLU A 14 -6.41 10.87 -12.34
C GLU A 14 -5.19 11.34 -11.55
N ARG A 15 -4.01 10.90 -11.97
CA ARG A 15 -2.76 11.18 -11.24
C ARG A 15 -1.75 11.97 -12.06
N LYS A 16 -2.10 12.46 -13.25
CA LYS A 16 -1.26 13.41 -13.98
C LYS A 16 -1.16 14.73 -13.20
N ASN A 17 0.00 15.34 -13.21
CA ASN A 17 0.32 16.59 -12.48
C ASN A 17 0.19 16.47 -10.96
N THR A 18 0.42 15.29 -10.41
CA THR A 18 0.44 15.02 -8.97
C THR A 18 1.83 14.65 -8.45
N ASN A 19 2.87 14.80 -9.25
CA ASN A 19 4.22 14.25 -9.04
C ASN A 19 4.24 12.72 -9.01
N SER A 20 3.32 12.09 -9.72
CA SER A 20 3.29 10.63 -9.87
C SER A 20 4.46 10.16 -10.71
N MET A 21 5.37 9.37 -10.13
CA MET A 21 6.47 8.77 -10.90
C MET A 21 5.94 8.02 -12.13
N LYS A 22 4.84 7.29 -11.99
CA LYS A 22 4.24 6.51 -13.05
C LYS A 22 3.77 7.36 -14.24
N TRP A 23 3.09 8.47 -13.97
CA TRP A 23 2.46 9.29 -14.98
C TRP A 23 3.34 10.46 -15.43
N ASP A 24 3.92 11.19 -14.48
CA ASP A 24 4.55 12.48 -14.78
C ASP A 24 6.01 12.33 -15.26
N ASN A 25 6.65 11.18 -15.00
CA ASN A 25 8.01 10.93 -15.48
C ASN A 25 8.08 10.25 -16.85
N CYS A 26 6.95 10.03 -17.53
CA CYS A 26 6.96 9.41 -18.86
C CYS A 26 7.74 10.22 -19.89
N GLY A 27 7.60 11.54 -19.88
CA GLY A 27 8.32 12.45 -20.77
C GLY A 27 9.84 12.35 -20.61
N GLU A 28 10.30 12.46 -19.38
CA GLU A 28 11.73 12.39 -19.04
C GLU A 28 12.32 11.01 -19.37
N LYS A 29 11.62 9.95 -18.99
CA LYS A 29 12.13 8.58 -19.08
C LYS A 29 12.06 8.00 -20.47
N PHE A 30 11.01 8.30 -21.23
CA PHE A 30 10.71 7.67 -22.52
C PHE A 30 10.61 8.67 -23.68
N GLY A 31 10.82 9.97 -23.44
CA GLY A 31 10.75 11.01 -24.46
C GLY A 31 9.34 11.33 -24.97
N ASN A 32 8.29 10.85 -24.31
CA ASN A 32 6.89 11.08 -24.70
C ASN A 32 5.98 11.11 -23.47
N GLU A 33 5.33 12.24 -23.24
CA GLU A 33 4.41 12.46 -22.11
C GLU A 33 3.03 11.80 -22.30
N ASN A 34 2.69 11.42 -23.54
CA ASN A 34 1.38 10.88 -23.90
C ASN A 34 1.34 9.36 -23.92
N LEU A 35 2.25 8.70 -23.23
CA LEU A 35 2.26 7.25 -23.12
C LEU A 35 1.23 6.75 -22.11
N LEU A 36 0.68 5.57 -22.34
CA LEU A 36 -0.01 4.80 -21.32
C LEU A 36 1.06 4.11 -20.45
N PRO A 37 1.23 4.51 -19.17
CA PRO A 37 2.31 3.97 -18.34
C PRO A 37 1.99 2.58 -17.83
N LEU A 38 2.82 1.60 -18.19
CA LEU A 38 2.75 0.21 -17.72
C LEU A 38 4.05 -0.24 -17.02
N TRP A 39 4.88 0.70 -16.61
CA TRP A 39 6.23 0.47 -16.09
C TRP A 39 6.37 0.55 -14.57
N VAL A 40 5.36 1.04 -13.88
CA VAL A 40 5.26 1.06 -12.41
C VAL A 40 3.97 0.33 -12.00
N ALA A 41 4.10 -0.61 -11.10
CA ALA A 41 2.99 -1.47 -10.65
C ALA A 41 2.15 -0.84 -9.52
N ASP A 42 1.97 0.46 -9.51
CA ASP A 42 1.04 1.13 -8.60
C ASP A 42 -0.35 1.27 -9.24
N MET A 43 -1.38 1.27 -8.42
CA MET A 43 -2.77 1.38 -8.88
C MET A 43 -3.25 2.83 -8.86
N ASP A 44 -4.13 3.15 -9.81
CA ASP A 44 -4.77 4.47 -9.93
C ASP A 44 -6.19 4.46 -9.33
N PHE A 45 -6.42 3.59 -8.36
CA PHE A 45 -7.70 3.46 -7.67
C PHE A 45 -7.60 3.91 -6.22
N GLU A 46 -8.68 4.49 -5.72
CA GLU A 46 -8.75 4.83 -4.29
C GLU A 46 -8.58 3.59 -3.41
N VAL A 47 -7.85 3.75 -2.31
CA VAL A 47 -7.81 2.75 -1.25
C VAL A 47 -9.17 2.67 -0.53
N PRO A 48 -9.50 1.54 0.11
CA PRO A 48 -10.71 1.41 0.93
C PRO A 48 -10.82 2.51 2.00
N GLU A 49 -12.05 2.92 2.33
CA GLU A 49 -12.30 3.99 3.30
C GLU A 49 -11.65 3.72 4.66
N CYS A 50 -11.66 2.46 5.11
CA CYS A 50 -11.02 2.08 6.38
C CYS A 50 -9.50 2.40 6.42
N VAL A 51 -8.82 2.39 5.27
CA VAL A 51 -7.40 2.78 5.19
C VAL A 51 -7.26 4.29 5.33
N LYS A 52 -8.12 5.05 4.63
CA LYS A 52 -8.13 6.52 4.72
C LYS A 52 -8.45 6.98 6.15
N ASP A 53 -9.42 6.33 6.80
CA ASP A 53 -9.83 6.67 8.16
C ASP A 53 -8.71 6.39 9.17
N ALA A 54 -8.01 5.26 9.06
CA ALA A 54 -6.87 4.95 9.92
C ALA A 54 -5.73 5.97 9.77
N ILE A 55 -5.47 6.45 8.54
CA ILE A 55 -4.46 7.49 8.30
C ILE A 55 -4.89 8.83 8.89
N LYS A 56 -6.16 9.22 8.73
CA LYS A 56 -6.70 10.45 9.32
C LYS A 56 -6.63 10.43 10.85
N GLU A 57 -7.07 9.35 11.47
CA GLU A 57 -7.00 9.15 12.92
C GLU A 57 -5.58 9.32 13.45
N TYR A 58 -4.61 8.72 12.76
CA TYR A 58 -3.21 8.86 13.14
C TYR A 58 -2.65 10.27 12.89
N ALA A 59 -3.07 10.92 11.81
CA ALA A 59 -2.70 12.30 11.53
C ALA A 59 -3.28 13.27 12.59
N ASP A 60 -4.52 13.06 13.01
CA ASP A 60 -5.18 13.86 14.05
C ASP A 60 -4.54 13.67 15.43
N PHE A 61 -3.97 12.50 15.71
CA PHE A 61 -3.17 12.28 16.91
C PHE A 61 -1.94 13.19 16.98
N GLY A 62 -1.34 13.54 15.84
CA GLY A 62 -0.36 14.62 15.67
C GLY A 62 1.03 14.38 16.26
N VAL A 63 1.35 13.18 16.76
CA VAL A 63 2.68 12.84 17.28
C VAL A 63 3.29 11.72 16.45
N PHE A 64 4.36 12.04 15.71
CA PHE A 64 5.05 11.14 14.78
C PHE A 64 6.42 10.78 15.35
N GLY A 65 6.46 9.79 16.25
CA GLY A 65 7.66 9.31 16.90
C GLY A 65 8.16 7.97 16.34
N TYR A 66 9.11 7.38 17.03
CA TYR A 66 9.55 6.01 16.76
C TYR A 66 8.57 5.01 17.38
N TYR A 67 8.12 4.05 16.58
CA TYR A 67 7.15 3.04 17.00
C TYR A 67 7.68 1.63 16.76
N ASN A 68 7.30 0.73 17.64
CA ASN A 68 7.46 -0.69 17.41
C ASN A 68 6.36 -1.20 16.48
N THR A 69 6.69 -2.15 15.62
CA THR A 69 5.68 -2.83 14.80
C THR A 69 4.68 -3.54 15.72
N PRO A 70 3.38 -3.19 15.66
CA PRO A 70 2.40 -3.80 16.55
C PRO A 70 2.19 -5.28 16.25
N HIS A 71 1.90 -6.07 17.28
CA HIS A 71 1.59 -7.50 17.10
C HIS A 71 0.43 -7.72 16.13
N ALA A 72 -0.58 -6.85 16.18
CA ALA A 72 -1.74 -6.91 15.29
C ALA A 72 -1.39 -6.85 13.79
N TYR A 73 -0.30 -6.17 13.43
CA TYR A 73 0.20 -6.12 12.04
C TYR A 73 0.64 -7.51 11.58
N ALA A 74 1.49 -8.17 12.37
CA ALA A 74 1.94 -9.52 12.06
C ALA A 74 0.79 -10.53 12.04
N ASP A 75 -0.15 -10.42 12.99
CA ASP A 75 -1.33 -11.29 13.05
C ASP A 75 -2.24 -11.11 11.84
N ALA A 76 -2.39 -9.89 11.33
CA ALA A 76 -3.18 -9.64 10.12
C ALA A 76 -2.53 -10.28 8.89
N PHE A 77 -1.21 -10.18 8.74
CA PHE A 77 -0.48 -10.81 7.65
C PHE A 77 -0.55 -12.34 7.72
N ILE A 78 -0.31 -12.93 8.90
CA ILE A 78 -0.38 -14.38 9.10
C ILE A 78 -1.77 -14.91 8.73
N ARG A 79 -2.85 -14.24 9.21
CA ARG A 79 -4.21 -14.63 8.83
C ARG A 79 -4.49 -14.52 7.34
N TRP A 80 -3.95 -13.50 6.69
CA TRP A 80 -4.08 -13.32 5.24
C TRP A 80 -3.46 -14.49 4.49
N GLU A 81 -2.20 -14.80 4.79
CA GLU A 81 -1.47 -15.90 4.15
C GLU A 81 -2.14 -17.26 4.38
N GLU A 82 -2.59 -17.53 5.60
CA GLU A 82 -3.33 -18.76 5.91
C GLU A 82 -4.67 -18.85 5.15
N THR A 83 -5.43 -17.73 5.12
CA THR A 83 -6.77 -17.72 4.54
C THR A 83 -6.76 -17.82 3.01
N TYR A 84 -5.85 -17.12 2.34
CA TYR A 84 -5.87 -16.98 0.88
C TYR A 84 -4.82 -17.80 0.16
N HIS A 85 -3.75 -18.19 0.86
CA HIS A 85 -2.62 -18.92 0.27
C HIS A 85 -2.38 -20.27 0.92
N ASN A 86 -3.17 -20.63 1.95
CA ASN A 86 -2.97 -21.86 2.74
C ASN A 86 -1.52 -22.01 3.23
N TYR A 87 -0.90 -20.90 3.62
CA TYR A 87 0.49 -20.83 4.03
C TYR A 87 0.61 -20.38 5.48
N GLN A 88 1.22 -21.24 6.32
CA GLN A 88 1.43 -20.98 7.74
C GLN A 88 2.75 -20.24 7.96
N VAL A 89 2.66 -18.93 8.09
CA VAL A 89 3.81 -18.06 8.39
C VAL A 89 4.06 -18.03 9.89
N LYS A 90 5.31 -18.22 10.32
CA LYS A 90 5.71 -18.01 11.70
C LYS A 90 6.17 -16.56 11.90
N ARG A 91 5.76 -15.98 13.03
CA ARG A 91 6.08 -14.59 13.37
C ARG A 91 7.60 -14.32 13.37
N GLU A 92 8.40 -15.26 13.85
CA GLU A 92 9.85 -15.16 13.89
C GLU A 92 10.54 -15.08 12.52
N TRP A 93 9.82 -15.46 11.46
CA TRP A 93 10.32 -15.34 10.07
C TRP A 93 10.09 -13.95 9.48
N MET A 94 9.25 -13.15 10.13
CA MET A 94 8.85 -11.85 9.59
C MET A 94 9.89 -10.78 9.92
N ARG A 95 10.21 -9.99 8.92
CA ARG A 95 11.01 -8.76 9.04
C ARG A 95 10.31 -7.66 8.28
N PHE A 96 10.35 -6.47 8.85
CA PHE A 96 9.81 -5.29 8.18
C PHE A 96 10.89 -4.65 7.32
N ALA A 97 10.52 -4.32 6.08
CA ALA A 97 11.34 -3.52 5.18
C ALA A 97 10.50 -2.42 4.54
N PRO A 98 11.05 -1.21 4.31
CA PRO A 98 10.30 -0.07 3.76
C PRO A 98 10.01 -0.20 2.26
N GLY A 99 10.17 -1.38 1.69
CA GLY A 99 9.90 -1.70 0.30
C GLY A 99 10.73 -2.87 -0.19
N VAL A 100 10.39 -3.39 -1.38
CA VAL A 100 11.07 -4.54 -1.98
C VAL A 100 12.53 -4.22 -2.32
N VAL A 101 12.80 -3.05 -2.90
CA VAL A 101 14.15 -2.65 -3.31
C VAL A 101 15.11 -2.60 -2.11
N PRO A 102 14.80 -1.94 -0.99
CA PRO A 102 15.61 -2.03 0.22
C PRO A 102 15.78 -3.46 0.73
N ALA A 103 14.71 -4.26 0.73
CA ALA A 103 14.77 -5.63 1.24
C ALA A 103 15.69 -6.55 0.43
N VAL A 104 15.80 -6.32 -0.88
CA VAL A 104 16.72 -7.10 -1.76
C VAL A 104 18.18 -6.70 -1.54
N ASN A 105 18.44 -5.48 -1.04
CA ASN A 105 19.80 -4.98 -0.78
C ASN A 105 20.30 -5.27 0.64
N TRP A 106 19.52 -5.92 1.48
CA TRP A 106 19.88 -6.36 2.83
C TRP A 106 20.28 -7.83 2.79
#